data_12e49108d34f3a2b5c95108522336223
#
_entry.id   12e49108d34f3a2b5c95108522336223
#
_cell.length_a   1.000
_cell.length_b   1.000
_cell.length_c   1.000
_cell.angle_alpha   90.00
_cell.angle_beta   90.00
_cell.angle_gamma   90.00
#
_symmetry.space_group_name_H-M   'P 1'
#
loop_
_entity.id
_entity.type
_entity.pdbx_description
1 polymer ?
#
loop_
_entity_poly.entity_id
_entity_poly.type
_entity_poly.pdbx_seq_one_letter_code
_entity_poly.pdbx_strand_id
1 'polypeptide(L)'
;MTHTWHVPAETLSAWVSGQITATTAASVEQHLTTCAGCRSRVAAPAADLVLLDFDRIWTGIADRIEPASMRPLGRLMNRLGMSESDAILLGAASAFTVSWIAATATVVALTFLMSILAPASALPIYVLLAPLVPMAGVAAAYGEEVDPAYELSIAAPYPQLRLLLLRAIAVVVVSVPLTVLAGAGLKPWWVAVAWLAPGLAFVLLLLAATTWWSPSRAAVAIALLWTVASVATYQLDRILVLVGPGSIGLSVFLGAVGAATLLLRRDVLLLRLRIFR
;
A
#
# COMPACT_ATOMS: atom_id res chain seq x y z
N MET A 1 33.87 -43.13 12.73
CA MET A 1 33.42 -42.60 14.04
C MET A 1 33.38 -41.09 13.92
N THR A 2 32.23 -40.53 13.62
CA THR A 2 32.01 -39.07 13.53
C THR A 2 31.94 -38.53 14.96
N HIS A 3 33.01 -37.93 15.45
CA HIS A 3 33.00 -37.16 16.69
C HIS A 3 32.08 -35.97 16.49
N THR A 4 30.81 -36.12 16.88
CA THR A 4 29.90 -34.98 16.97
C THR A 4 30.37 -34.12 18.14
N TRP A 5 30.95 -32.97 17.83
CA TRP A 5 31.31 -31.99 18.85
C TRP A 5 30.04 -31.49 19.57
N HIS A 6 30.17 -31.35 20.89
CA HIS A 6 29.10 -30.83 21.75
C HIS A 6 29.59 -29.61 22.51
N VAL A 7 28.68 -28.66 22.76
CA VAL A 7 29.00 -27.51 23.62
C VAL A 7 29.31 -27.99 25.03
N PRO A 8 30.42 -27.50 25.68
CA PRO A 8 30.75 -27.84 27.05
C PRO A 8 29.61 -27.51 28.01
N ALA A 9 29.46 -28.35 29.07
CA ALA A 9 28.38 -28.19 30.04
C ALA A 9 28.42 -26.83 30.77
N GLU A 10 29.61 -26.32 31.07
CA GLU A 10 29.82 -25.01 31.69
C GLU A 10 29.33 -23.88 30.78
N THR A 11 29.60 -23.96 29.48
CA THR A 11 29.13 -22.96 28.50
C THR A 11 27.64 -22.98 28.35
N LEU A 12 27.00 -24.19 28.34
CA LEU A 12 25.54 -24.32 28.36
C LEU A 12 24.92 -23.75 29.62
N SER A 13 25.50 -24.02 30.77
CA SER A 13 25.06 -23.46 32.06
C SER A 13 25.17 -21.93 32.10
N ALA A 14 26.28 -21.38 31.61
CA ALA A 14 26.48 -19.94 31.51
C ALA A 14 25.48 -19.31 30.51
N TRP A 15 25.14 -20.01 29.44
CA TRP A 15 24.09 -19.54 28.47
C TRP A 15 22.70 -19.52 29.10
N VAL A 16 22.31 -20.57 29.83
CA VAL A 16 21.03 -20.65 30.55
C VAL A 16 20.89 -19.55 31.61
N SER A 17 21.99 -19.25 32.34
CA SER A 17 22.02 -18.19 33.36
C SER A 17 22.18 -16.77 32.79
N GLY A 18 22.33 -16.62 31.48
CA GLY A 18 22.58 -15.32 30.85
C GLY A 18 23.97 -14.74 31.09
N GLN A 19 24.91 -15.51 31.67
CA GLN A 19 26.26 -15.10 32.01
C GLN A 19 27.27 -15.42 30.91
N ILE A 20 26.97 -15.01 29.70
CA ILE A 20 27.74 -15.31 28.49
C ILE A 20 27.80 -14.09 27.56
N THR A 21 28.89 -13.94 26.79
CA THR A 21 28.99 -12.86 25.81
C THR A 21 28.02 -13.09 24.65
N ALA A 22 27.51 -12.01 24.02
CA ALA A 22 26.57 -12.08 22.91
C ALA A 22 27.07 -12.95 21.74
N THR A 23 28.38 -12.87 21.42
CA THR A 23 28.99 -13.65 20.36
C THR A 23 28.99 -15.15 20.66
N THR A 24 29.31 -15.53 21.90
CA THR A 24 29.30 -16.93 22.33
C THR A 24 27.87 -17.45 22.45
N ALA A 25 26.92 -16.63 22.92
CA ALA A 25 25.50 -16.96 22.97
C ALA A 25 24.95 -17.30 21.58
N ALA A 26 25.22 -16.45 20.59
CA ALA A 26 24.80 -16.70 19.20
C ALA A 26 25.39 -18.01 18.63
N SER A 27 26.64 -18.34 18.96
CA SER A 27 27.26 -19.60 18.56
C SER A 27 26.62 -20.81 19.22
N VAL A 28 26.27 -20.72 20.51
CA VAL A 28 25.55 -21.77 21.25
C VAL A 28 24.14 -21.94 20.67
N GLU A 29 23.40 -20.88 20.43
CA GLU A 29 22.06 -20.90 19.83
C GLU A 29 22.08 -21.57 18.47
N GLN A 30 23.04 -21.18 17.60
CA GLN A 30 23.19 -21.83 16.30
C GLN A 30 23.47 -23.33 16.44
N HIS A 31 24.31 -23.77 17.40
CA HIS A 31 24.56 -25.18 17.63
C HIS A 31 23.31 -25.90 18.14
N LEU A 32 22.54 -25.28 19.04
CA LEU A 32 21.31 -25.86 19.58
C LEU A 32 20.23 -26.09 18.51
N THR A 33 20.24 -25.37 17.39
CA THR A 33 19.29 -25.60 16.29
C THR A 33 19.49 -26.97 15.65
N THR A 34 20.73 -27.50 15.64
CA THR A 34 21.11 -28.73 14.93
C THR A 34 21.40 -29.92 15.86
N CYS A 35 21.81 -29.68 17.11
CA CYS A 35 22.24 -30.74 18.04
C CYS A 35 21.16 -31.13 19.06
N ALA A 36 20.51 -32.28 18.88
CA ALA A 36 19.49 -32.79 19.80
C ALA A 36 20.08 -33.12 21.21
N GLY A 37 21.32 -33.60 21.28
CA GLY A 37 21.99 -33.93 22.54
C GLY A 37 22.26 -32.70 23.41
N CYS A 38 22.63 -31.56 22.84
CA CYS A 38 22.79 -30.31 23.58
C CYS A 38 21.43 -29.71 23.98
N ARG A 39 20.41 -29.81 23.13
CA ARG A 39 19.04 -29.41 23.50
C ARG A 39 18.50 -30.15 24.71
N SER A 40 18.68 -31.49 24.77
CA SER A 40 18.21 -32.27 25.90
C SER A 40 18.93 -31.92 27.21
N ARG A 41 20.24 -31.56 27.12
CA ARG A 41 21.01 -31.11 28.30
C ARG A 41 20.53 -29.75 28.82
N VAL A 42 20.11 -28.85 27.96
CA VAL A 42 19.53 -27.55 28.32
C VAL A 42 18.13 -27.71 28.90
N ALA A 43 17.34 -28.65 28.32
CA ALA A 43 15.97 -28.89 28.79
C ALA A 43 15.88 -29.55 30.18
N ALA A 44 16.87 -30.32 30.59
CA ALA A 44 16.85 -31.04 31.85
C ALA A 44 16.83 -30.11 33.11
N PRO A 45 17.64 -29.04 33.18
CA PRO A 45 17.53 -28.05 34.26
C PRO A 45 16.32 -27.10 34.14
N ALA A 46 15.76 -26.98 32.95
CA ALA A 46 14.56 -26.15 32.75
C ALA A 46 13.28 -26.83 33.25
N ALA A 47 13.31 -28.13 33.56
CA ALA A 47 12.16 -28.83 34.13
C ALA A 47 11.81 -28.36 35.54
N ASP A 48 12.80 -27.80 36.28
CA ASP A 48 12.60 -27.19 37.59
C ASP A 48 12.33 -25.67 37.53
N LEU A 49 12.53 -25.05 36.39
CA LEU A 49 12.08 -23.69 36.13
C LEU A 49 10.56 -23.68 36.05
N VAL A 50 9.94 -22.88 36.89
CA VAL A 50 8.51 -22.57 36.87
C VAL A 50 7.99 -22.68 35.46
N LEU A 51 7.10 -23.64 35.22
CA LEU A 51 6.39 -23.77 33.93
C LEU A 51 5.83 -22.39 33.60
N LEU A 52 6.47 -21.71 32.66
CA LEU A 52 5.97 -20.44 32.16
C LEU A 52 4.57 -20.73 31.62
N ASP A 53 3.57 -20.18 32.29
CA ASP A 53 2.20 -20.22 31.83
C ASP A 53 2.08 -19.33 30.60
N PHE A 54 2.39 -19.93 29.45
CA PHE A 54 2.34 -19.21 28.16
C PHE A 54 0.95 -18.66 27.89
N ASP A 55 -0.10 -19.33 28.32
CA ASP A 55 -1.49 -18.85 28.15
C ASP A 55 -1.72 -17.58 28.98
N ARG A 56 -1.20 -17.53 30.20
CA ARG A 56 -1.29 -16.36 31.06
C ARG A 56 -0.45 -15.20 30.52
N ILE A 57 0.76 -15.48 30.02
CA ILE A 57 1.64 -14.48 29.40
C ILE A 57 0.96 -13.96 28.14
N TRP A 58 0.44 -14.86 27.28
CA TRP A 58 -0.25 -14.50 26.05
C TRP A 58 -1.50 -13.66 26.32
N THR A 59 -2.33 -14.07 27.27
CA THR A 59 -3.50 -13.30 27.70
C THR A 59 -3.10 -11.91 28.18
N GLY A 60 -2.07 -11.80 29.00
CA GLY A 60 -1.56 -10.52 29.49
C GLY A 60 -0.95 -9.63 28.39
N ILE A 61 -0.42 -10.20 27.31
CA ILE A 61 0.02 -9.47 26.11
C ILE A 61 -1.20 -9.06 25.28
N ALA A 62 -2.11 -9.98 25.04
CA ALA A 62 -3.32 -9.74 24.24
C ALA A 62 -4.21 -8.65 24.86
N ASP A 63 -4.35 -8.64 26.17
CA ASP A 63 -5.12 -7.61 26.90
C ASP A 63 -4.46 -6.20 26.83
N ARG A 64 -3.15 -6.13 26.60
CA ARG A 64 -2.42 -4.86 26.43
C ARG A 64 -2.39 -4.37 25.00
N ILE A 65 -2.66 -5.26 24.04
CA ILE A 65 -2.84 -4.88 22.63
C ILE A 65 -4.24 -4.32 22.52
N GLU A 66 -4.37 -2.99 22.45
CA GLU A 66 -5.65 -2.37 22.13
C GLU A 66 -6.21 -2.99 20.85
N PRO A 67 -7.45 -3.50 20.84
CA PRO A 67 -8.06 -3.99 19.62
C PRO A 67 -8.04 -2.86 18.61
N ALA A 68 -7.52 -3.13 17.41
CA ALA A 68 -7.41 -2.14 16.36
C ALA A 68 -8.79 -1.53 16.10
N SER A 69 -9.02 -0.30 16.61
CA SER A 69 -10.31 0.38 16.47
C SER A 69 -10.55 0.70 15.00
N MET A 70 -11.68 0.26 14.47
CA MET A 70 -12.06 0.60 13.09
C MET A 70 -12.19 2.12 12.95
N ARG A 71 -11.35 2.70 12.11
CA ARG A 71 -11.48 4.10 11.69
C ARG A 71 -12.76 4.30 10.90
N PRO A 72 -13.29 5.56 10.78
CA PRO A 72 -14.57 5.83 10.13
C PRO A 72 -14.71 5.22 8.74
N LEU A 73 -13.64 5.25 7.95
CA LEU A 73 -13.60 4.66 6.61
C LEU A 73 -13.72 3.13 6.66
N GLY A 74 -13.02 2.47 7.56
CA GLY A 74 -13.13 1.01 7.76
C GLY A 74 -14.57 0.61 8.12
N ARG A 75 -15.22 1.38 8.99
CA ARG A 75 -16.65 1.16 9.34
C ARG A 75 -17.57 1.31 8.13
N LEU A 76 -17.33 2.29 7.27
CA LEU A 76 -18.08 2.46 6.04
C LEU A 76 -17.88 1.27 5.09
N MET A 77 -16.64 0.85 4.88
CA MET A 77 -16.32 -0.26 4.00
C MET A 77 -16.88 -1.59 4.53
N ASN A 78 -16.84 -1.81 5.84
CA ASN A 78 -17.46 -3.00 6.45
C ASN A 78 -19.00 -3.01 6.24
N ARG A 79 -19.67 -1.86 6.34
CA ARG A 79 -21.11 -1.73 6.00
C ARG A 79 -21.41 -2.01 4.53
N LEU A 80 -20.45 -1.77 3.63
CA LEU A 80 -20.54 -2.08 2.20
C LEU A 80 -20.21 -3.53 1.86
N GLY A 81 -20.02 -4.40 2.89
CA GLY A 81 -19.82 -5.84 2.71
C GLY A 81 -18.35 -6.29 2.69
N MET A 82 -17.40 -5.40 3.01
CA MET A 82 -15.99 -5.79 3.16
C MET A 82 -15.79 -6.57 4.46
N SER A 83 -14.86 -7.54 4.46
CA SER A 83 -14.52 -8.29 5.68
C SER A 83 -13.95 -7.36 6.75
N GLU A 84 -14.20 -7.68 8.03
CA GLU A 84 -13.73 -6.88 9.17
C GLU A 84 -12.20 -6.71 9.16
N SER A 85 -11.46 -7.77 8.86
CA SER A 85 -10.01 -7.75 8.76
C SER A 85 -9.51 -6.81 7.65
N ASP A 86 -10.16 -6.82 6.47
CA ASP A 86 -9.79 -5.92 5.37
C ASP A 86 -10.15 -4.47 5.70
N ALA A 87 -11.27 -4.24 6.38
CA ALA A 87 -11.71 -2.91 6.81
C ALA A 87 -10.75 -2.30 7.86
N ILE A 88 -10.22 -3.11 8.78
CA ILE A 88 -9.19 -2.70 9.75
C ILE A 88 -7.87 -2.38 9.03
N LEU A 89 -7.41 -3.25 8.14
CA LEU A 89 -6.19 -3.04 7.34
C LEU A 89 -6.28 -1.77 6.50
N LEU A 90 -7.44 -1.52 5.90
CA LEU A 90 -7.70 -0.34 5.10
C LEU A 90 -7.68 0.94 5.96
N GLY A 91 -8.26 0.87 7.16
CA GLY A 91 -8.25 1.98 8.11
C GLY A 91 -6.87 2.26 8.70
N ALA A 92 -6.00 1.25 8.79
CA ALA A 92 -4.62 1.38 9.27
C ALA A 92 -3.65 1.86 8.18
N ALA A 93 -4.05 1.81 6.90
CA ALA A 93 -3.18 2.22 5.81
C ALA A 93 -2.82 3.71 5.91
N SER A 94 -1.54 4.00 5.85
CA SER A 94 -0.98 5.36 5.87
C SER A 94 -1.41 6.23 4.68
N ALA A 95 -2.00 5.62 3.64
CA ALA A 95 -2.56 6.30 2.47
C ALA A 95 -3.59 7.41 2.81
N PHE A 96 -4.17 7.37 4.00
CA PHE A 96 -5.10 8.39 4.50
C PHE A 96 -4.44 9.35 5.49
N THR A 97 -3.18 9.66 5.27
CA THR A 97 -2.51 10.70 6.03
C THR A 97 -3.21 12.04 5.82
N VAL A 98 -3.21 12.87 6.85
CA VAL A 98 -3.76 14.24 6.80
C VAL A 98 -3.21 15.00 5.58
N SER A 99 -1.95 14.76 5.22
CA SER A 99 -1.27 15.36 4.06
C SER A 99 -1.95 15.04 2.73
N TRP A 100 -2.36 13.78 2.49
CA TRP A 100 -3.04 13.40 1.25
C TRP A 100 -4.47 13.99 1.18
N ILE A 101 -5.20 13.94 2.30
CA ILE A 101 -6.53 14.54 2.38
C ILE A 101 -6.44 16.06 2.14
N ALA A 102 -5.47 16.72 2.76
CA ALA A 102 -5.22 18.14 2.57
C ALA A 102 -4.85 18.46 1.11
N ALA A 103 -3.98 17.69 0.48
CA ALA A 103 -3.62 17.87 -0.93
C ALA A 103 -4.83 17.69 -1.85
N THR A 104 -5.64 16.66 -1.65
CA THR A 104 -6.88 16.44 -2.42
C THR A 104 -7.87 17.58 -2.19
N ALA A 105 -8.10 17.98 -0.95
CA ALA A 105 -8.96 19.11 -0.61
C ALA A 105 -8.48 20.42 -1.22
N THR A 106 -7.17 20.66 -1.25
CA THR A 106 -6.56 21.85 -1.89
C THR A 106 -6.83 21.87 -3.39
N VAL A 107 -6.65 20.74 -4.09
CA VAL A 107 -6.96 20.63 -5.53
C VAL A 107 -8.44 20.89 -5.80
N VAL A 108 -9.32 20.29 -4.99
CA VAL A 108 -10.77 20.50 -5.09
C VAL A 108 -11.13 21.95 -4.84
N ALA A 109 -10.61 22.55 -3.78
CA ALA A 109 -10.86 23.96 -3.43
C ALA A 109 -10.33 24.91 -4.51
N LEU A 110 -9.14 24.66 -5.04
CA LEU A 110 -8.55 25.46 -6.13
C LEU A 110 -9.40 25.36 -7.39
N THR A 111 -9.83 24.16 -7.79
CA THR A 111 -10.69 23.98 -8.96
C THR A 111 -12.02 24.70 -8.79
N PHE A 112 -12.64 24.59 -7.62
CA PHE A 112 -13.87 25.29 -7.30
C PHE A 112 -13.69 26.82 -7.31
N LEU A 113 -12.62 27.32 -6.69
CA LEU A 113 -12.30 28.75 -6.69
C LEU A 113 -12.07 29.27 -8.11
N MET A 114 -11.34 28.53 -8.95
CA MET A 114 -11.13 28.89 -10.34
C MET A 114 -12.43 28.89 -11.16
N SER A 115 -13.38 28.01 -10.85
CA SER A 115 -14.67 28.01 -11.53
C SER A 115 -15.50 29.29 -11.27
N ILE A 116 -15.23 29.95 -10.14
CA ILE A 116 -15.89 31.23 -9.78
C ILE A 116 -15.10 32.42 -10.32
N LEU A 117 -13.79 32.45 -10.10
CA LEU A 117 -12.94 33.61 -10.39
C LEU A 117 -12.52 33.71 -11.86
N ALA A 118 -12.31 32.56 -12.51
CA ALA A 118 -11.84 32.48 -13.88
C ALA A 118 -12.53 31.32 -14.63
N PRO A 119 -13.82 31.43 -14.93
CA PRO A 119 -14.63 30.33 -15.53
C PRO A 119 -14.03 29.76 -16.83
N ALA A 120 -13.38 30.62 -17.64
CA ALA A 120 -12.73 30.21 -18.88
C ALA A 120 -11.55 29.24 -18.65
N SER A 121 -10.85 29.37 -17.52
CA SER A 121 -9.70 28.54 -17.16
C SER A 121 -10.08 27.32 -16.33
N ALA A 122 -11.26 27.29 -15.74
CA ALA A 122 -11.68 26.24 -14.83
C ALA A 122 -11.76 24.87 -15.52
N LEU A 123 -12.32 24.82 -16.73
CA LEU A 123 -12.48 23.58 -17.49
C LEU A 123 -11.12 22.93 -17.86
N PRO A 124 -10.16 23.65 -18.50
CA PRO A 124 -8.87 23.04 -18.81
C PRO A 124 -8.08 22.63 -17.58
N ILE A 125 -8.12 23.40 -16.49
CA ILE A 125 -7.47 23.04 -15.22
C ILE A 125 -8.10 21.76 -14.65
N TYR A 126 -9.43 21.67 -14.68
CA TYR A 126 -10.13 20.49 -14.20
C TYR A 126 -9.78 19.24 -15.03
N VAL A 127 -9.83 19.32 -16.35
CA VAL A 127 -9.48 18.20 -17.25
C VAL A 127 -8.03 17.75 -17.04
N LEU A 128 -7.14 18.68 -16.77
CA LEU A 128 -5.74 18.39 -16.47
C LEU A 128 -5.59 17.65 -15.13
N LEU A 129 -6.20 18.18 -14.06
CA LEU A 129 -5.94 17.71 -12.68
C LEU A 129 -6.80 16.53 -12.27
N ALA A 130 -8.07 16.48 -12.68
CA ALA A 130 -9.01 15.48 -12.19
C ALA A 130 -8.53 14.02 -12.36
N PRO A 131 -8.01 13.59 -13.52
CA PRO A 131 -7.51 12.22 -13.68
C PRO A 131 -6.24 11.92 -12.87
N LEU A 132 -5.45 12.96 -12.54
CA LEU A 132 -4.19 12.80 -11.80
C LEU A 132 -4.41 12.62 -10.30
N VAL A 133 -5.51 13.13 -9.74
CA VAL A 133 -5.80 13.05 -8.29
C VAL A 133 -5.82 11.60 -7.77
N PRO A 134 -6.63 10.67 -8.31
CA PRO A 134 -6.63 9.29 -7.82
C PRO A 134 -5.29 8.59 -8.09
N MET A 135 -4.64 8.85 -9.23
CA MET A 135 -3.35 8.28 -9.56
C MET A 135 -2.26 8.75 -8.57
N ALA A 136 -2.19 10.05 -8.27
CA ALA A 136 -1.24 10.60 -7.31
C ALA A 136 -1.48 10.05 -5.90
N GLY A 137 -2.74 9.90 -5.50
CA GLY A 137 -3.11 9.30 -4.22
C GLY A 137 -2.66 7.84 -4.12
N VAL A 138 -2.84 7.06 -5.19
CA VAL A 138 -2.33 5.69 -5.27
C VAL A 138 -0.81 5.68 -5.22
N ALA A 139 -0.12 6.51 -6.01
CA ALA A 139 1.34 6.60 -5.99
C ALA A 139 1.90 6.95 -4.60
N ALA A 140 1.26 7.89 -3.90
CA ALA A 140 1.62 8.28 -2.53
C ALA A 140 1.35 7.18 -1.49
N ALA A 141 0.41 6.27 -1.76
CA ALA A 141 0.13 5.13 -0.90
C ALA A 141 1.21 4.01 -1.00
N TYR A 142 2.10 4.12 -2.00
CA TYR A 142 3.13 3.14 -2.31
C TYR A 142 4.52 3.78 -2.27
N GLY A 143 5.26 3.63 -1.18
CA GLY A 143 6.65 4.04 -1.11
C GLY A 143 7.28 3.56 0.17
N GLU A 144 8.51 3.06 0.08
CA GLU A 144 9.34 2.71 1.24
C GLU A 144 9.49 3.90 2.19
N GLU A 145 9.50 5.11 1.63
CA GLU A 145 9.67 6.37 2.37
C GLU A 145 8.40 6.81 3.10
N VAL A 146 7.22 6.26 2.76
CA VAL A 146 5.91 6.73 3.23
C VAL A 146 5.26 5.76 4.22
N ASP A 147 5.62 4.48 4.18
CA ASP A 147 5.02 3.44 5.03
C ASP A 147 6.01 2.97 6.12
N PRO A 148 5.90 3.47 7.37
CA PRO A 148 6.73 3.01 8.48
C PRO A 148 6.59 1.50 8.77
N ALA A 149 5.50 0.89 8.30
CA ALA A 149 5.23 -0.54 8.44
C ALA A 149 5.61 -1.34 7.18
N TYR A 150 6.34 -0.74 6.23
CA TYR A 150 6.72 -1.41 4.97
C TYR A 150 7.47 -2.73 5.23
N GLU A 151 8.45 -2.74 6.12
CA GLU A 151 9.20 -3.95 6.49
C GLU A 151 8.30 -5.01 7.14
N LEU A 152 7.37 -4.59 8.00
CA LEU A 152 6.39 -5.48 8.62
C LEU A 152 5.40 -6.03 7.58
N SER A 153 5.03 -5.23 6.60
CA SER A 153 4.13 -5.66 5.51
C SER A 153 4.77 -6.70 4.59
N ILE A 154 6.10 -6.65 4.41
CA ILE A 154 6.88 -7.67 3.67
C ILE A 154 6.96 -8.97 4.48
N ALA A 155 7.12 -8.88 5.80
CA ALA A 155 7.20 -10.04 6.69
C ALA A 155 5.85 -10.70 6.96
N ALA A 156 4.74 -9.99 6.74
CA ALA A 156 3.41 -10.50 6.99
C ALA A 156 3.00 -11.57 5.96
N PRO A 157 2.32 -12.65 6.36
CA PRO A 157 1.85 -13.70 5.45
C PRO A 157 0.63 -13.27 4.62
N TYR A 158 0.53 -11.98 4.31
CA TYR A 158 -0.59 -11.39 3.57
C TYR A 158 -0.25 -11.21 2.10
N PRO A 159 -1.14 -11.54 1.14
CA PRO A 159 -0.88 -11.33 -0.28
C PRO A 159 -0.68 -9.84 -0.58
N GLN A 160 0.54 -9.44 -0.94
CA GLN A 160 0.87 -8.04 -1.21
C GLN A 160 -0.05 -7.42 -2.27
N LEU A 161 -0.42 -8.19 -3.30
CA LEU A 161 -1.37 -7.71 -4.32
C LEU A 161 -2.72 -7.30 -3.71
N ARG A 162 -3.21 -8.04 -2.71
CA ARG A 162 -4.47 -7.70 -2.03
C ARG A 162 -4.36 -6.39 -1.27
N LEU A 163 -3.27 -6.18 -0.53
CA LEU A 163 -3.00 -4.91 0.16
C LEU A 163 -2.89 -3.74 -0.83
N LEU A 164 -2.19 -3.97 -1.95
CA LEU A 164 -2.07 -3.03 -3.04
C LEU A 164 -3.45 -2.60 -3.57
N LEU A 165 -4.28 -3.55 -3.93
CA LEU A 165 -5.60 -3.29 -4.47
C LEU A 165 -6.53 -2.63 -3.45
N LEU A 166 -6.50 -3.07 -2.18
CA LEU A 166 -7.28 -2.46 -1.12
C LEU A 166 -6.93 -0.98 -0.93
N ARG A 167 -5.62 -0.65 -0.90
CA ARG A 167 -5.16 0.75 -0.80
C ARG A 167 -5.60 1.57 -2.02
N ALA A 168 -5.44 1.02 -3.23
CA ALA A 168 -5.87 1.69 -4.45
C ALA A 168 -7.39 1.95 -4.48
N ILE A 169 -8.19 0.95 -4.12
CA ILE A 169 -9.66 1.08 -4.01
C ILE A 169 -10.03 2.17 -3.00
N ALA A 170 -9.39 2.18 -1.85
CA ALA A 170 -9.65 3.17 -0.81
C ALA A 170 -9.39 4.60 -1.30
N VAL A 171 -8.26 4.82 -1.97
CA VAL A 171 -7.93 6.13 -2.57
C VAL A 171 -8.97 6.53 -3.60
N VAL A 172 -9.34 5.62 -4.50
CA VAL A 172 -10.34 5.88 -5.55
C VAL A 172 -11.71 6.20 -4.95
N VAL A 173 -12.17 5.43 -3.97
CA VAL A 173 -13.47 5.63 -3.30
C VAL A 173 -13.57 7.00 -2.63
N VAL A 174 -12.47 7.53 -2.11
CA VAL A 174 -12.47 8.87 -1.49
C VAL A 174 -12.24 9.96 -2.52
N SER A 175 -11.31 9.79 -3.46
CA SER A 175 -10.95 10.85 -4.42
C SER A 175 -12.03 11.09 -5.47
N VAL A 176 -12.71 10.05 -5.94
CA VAL A 176 -13.71 10.18 -7.02
C VAL A 176 -14.87 11.09 -6.62
N PRO A 177 -15.59 10.88 -5.50
CA PRO A 177 -16.69 11.77 -5.12
C PRO A 177 -16.25 13.22 -4.96
N LEU A 178 -15.10 13.45 -4.33
CA LEU A 178 -14.56 14.80 -4.12
C LEU A 178 -14.26 15.50 -5.44
N THR A 179 -13.65 14.78 -6.39
CA THR A 179 -13.31 15.35 -7.70
C THR A 179 -14.54 15.58 -8.56
N VAL A 180 -15.54 14.68 -8.51
CA VAL A 180 -16.84 14.88 -9.19
C VAL A 180 -17.55 16.11 -8.63
N LEU A 181 -17.58 16.28 -7.32
CA LEU A 181 -18.16 17.48 -6.67
C LEU A 181 -17.44 18.75 -7.12
N ALA A 182 -16.10 18.73 -7.23
CA ALA A 182 -15.35 19.88 -7.74
C ALA A 182 -15.74 20.25 -9.18
N GLY A 183 -16.11 19.27 -10.00
CA GLY A 183 -16.55 19.47 -11.38
C GLY A 183 -18.03 19.80 -11.54
N ALA A 184 -18.84 19.76 -10.48
CA ALA A 184 -20.31 19.88 -10.58
C ALA A 184 -20.80 21.23 -11.16
N GLY A 185 -19.99 22.30 -11.01
CA GLY A 185 -20.29 23.62 -11.57
C GLY A 185 -19.84 23.84 -13.02
N LEU A 186 -19.12 22.88 -13.61
CA LEU A 186 -18.56 23.02 -14.95
C LEU A 186 -19.60 22.76 -16.03
N LYS A 187 -19.41 23.41 -17.17
CA LYS A 187 -20.22 23.18 -18.38
C LYS A 187 -19.29 22.74 -19.53
N PRO A 188 -19.63 21.67 -20.25
CA PRO A 188 -20.84 20.83 -20.08
C PRO A 188 -20.73 19.89 -18.87
N TRP A 189 -21.85 19.61 -18.19
CA TRP A 189 -21.92 18.87 -16.92
C TRP A 189 -21.30 17.46 -16.97
N TRP A 190 -21.33 16.81 -18.14
CA TRP A 190 -20.78 15.45 -18.31
C TRP A 190 -19.26 15.39 -18.09
N VAL A 191 -18.56 16.52 -18.23
CA VAL A 191 -17.10 16.60 -17.96
C VAL A 191 -16.78 16.23 -16.51
N ALA A 192 -17.71 16.54 -15.59
CA ALA A 192 -17.54 16.20 -14.18
C ALA A 192 -17.34 14.69 -13.93
N VAL A 193 -17.79 13.84 -14.83
CA VAL A 193 -17.67 12.37 -14.74
C VAL A 193 -16.78 11.75 -15.82
N ALA A 194 -16.62 12.42 -16.97
CA ALA A 194 -15.92 11.87 -18.13
C ALA A 194 -14.43 11.58 -17.88
N TRP A 195 -13.80 12.32 -16.97
CA TRP A 195 -12.41 12.11 -16.55
C TRP A 195 -12.20 10.77 -15.81
N LEU A 196 -13.27 10.11 -15.35
CA LEU A 196 -13.16 8.83 -14.66
C LEU A 196 -12.48 7.77 -15.52
N ALA A 197 -12.76 7.76 -16.84
CA ALA A 197 -12.16 6.80 -17.75
C ALA A 197 -10.62 6.94 -17.81
N PRO A 198 -10.03 8.13 -18.14
CA PRO A 198 -8.59 8.29 -18.07
C PRO A 198 -8.03 8.16 -16.64
N GLY A 199 -8.74 8.65 -15.63
CA GLY A 199 -8.28 8.55 -14.23
C GLY A 199 -8.11 7.10 -13.76
N LEU A 200 -9.11 6.24 -14.00
CA LEU A 200 -9.02 4.81 -13.67
C LEU A 200 -7.98 4.09 -14.53
N ALA A 201 -7.86 4.43 -15.81
CA ALA A 201 -6.82 3.89 -16.67
C ALA A 201 -5.43 4.22 -16.13
N PHE A 202 -5.18 5.44 -15.66
CA PHE A 202 -3.90 5.85 -15.07
C PHE A 202 -3.60 5.10 -13.79
N VAL A 203 -4.59 4.84 -12.93
CA VAL A 203 -4.40 4.01 -11.74
C VAL A 203 -3.98 2.58 -12.13
N LEU A 204 -4.66 1.96 -13.10
CA LEU A 204 -4.33 0.61 -13.56
C LEU A 204 -2.97 0.54 -14.25
N LEU A 205 -2.62 1.53 -15.07
CA LEU A 205 -1.31 1.64 -15.71
C LEU A 205 -0.21 1.88 -14.67
N LEU A 206 -0.46 2.73 -13.68
CA LEU A 206 0.47 2.96 -12.57
C LEU A 206 0.75 1.65 -11.84
N LEU A 207 -0.29 0.93 -11.41
CA LEU A 207 -0.15 -0.35 -10.72
C LEU A 207 0.60 -1.38 -11.59
N ALA A 208 0.32 -1.44 -12.89
CA ALA A 208 1.07 -2.30 -13.81
C ALA A 208 2.54 -1.88 -13.90
N ALA A 209 2.81 -0.58 -14.04
CA ALA A 209 4.17 -0.04 -14.15
C ALA A 209 5.01 -0.26 -12.88
N THR A 210 4.40 -0.37 -11.70
CA THR A 210 5.11 -0.69 -10.44
C THR A 210 5.78 -2.08 -10.47
N THR A 211 5.43 -2.94 -11.42
CA THR A 211 6.11 -4.22 -11.61
C THR A 211 7.53 -4.06 -12.20
N TRP A 212 7.87 -2.90 -12.78
CA TRP A 212 9.20 -2.60 -13.38
C TRP A 212 9.85 -1.38 -12.74
N TRP A 213 9.06 -0.33 -12.46
CA TRP A 213 9.54 0.97 -12.01
C TRP A 213 9.08 1.27 -10.59
N SER A 214 9.72 2.24 -9.93
CA SER A 214 9.20 2.76 -8.67
C SER A 214 7.88 3.50 -8.91
N PRO A 215 6.93 3.47 -7.96
CA PRO A 215 5.63 4.12 -8.08
C PRO A 215 5.74 5.60 -8.43
N SER A 216 6.69 6.30 -7.82
CA SER A 216 6.94 7.73 -8.07
C SER A 216 7.37 8.01 -9.51
N ARG A 217 8.31 7.22 -10.04
CA ARG A 217 8.78 7.38 -11.44
C ARG A 217 7.67 7.10 -12.44
N ALA A 218 6.90 6.04 -12.21
CA ALA A 218 5.77 5.69 -13.07
C ALA A 218 4.69 6.79 -13.04
N ALA A 219 4.35 7.31 -11.87
CA ALA A 219 3.38 8.39 -11.71
C ALA A 219 3.84 9.68 -12.42
N VAL A 220 5.12 10.06 -12.26
CA VAL A 220 5.69 11.23 -12.94
C VAL A 220 5.63 11.06 -14.46
N ALA A 221 6.00 9.89 -14.99
CA ALA A 221 5.95 9.65 -16.43
C ALA A 221 4.53 9.77 -17.01
N ILE A 222 3.53 9.16 -16.35
CA ILE A 222 2.12 9.25 -16.75
C ILE A 222 1.61 10.70 -16.64
N ALA A 223 1.95 11.40 -15.54
CA ALA A 223 1.54 12.78 -15.33
C ALA A 223 2.15 13.72 -16.38
N LEU A 224 3.42 13.56 -16.73
CA LEU A 224 4.07 14.36 -17.77
C LEU A 224 3.40 14.14 -19.14
N LEU A 225 3.16 12.87 -19.52
CA LEU A 225 2.50 12.54 -20.77
C LEU A 225 1.10 13.17 -20.85
N TRP A 226 0.33 13.06 -19.76
CA TRP A 226 -1.01 13.65 -19.69
C TRP A 226 -0.97 15.19 -19.74
N THR A 227 -0.02 15.80 -19.04
CA THR A 227 0.16 17.26 -19.05
C THR A 227 0.51 17.76 -20.44
N VAL A 228 1.44 17.10 -21.13
CA VAL A 228 1.79 17.45 -22.53
C VAL A 228 0.57 17.33 -23.45
N ALA A 229 -0.20 16.22 -23.35
CA ALA A 229 -1.42 16.05 -24.12
C ALA A 229 -2.47 17.12 -23.81
N SER A 230 -2.63 17.48 -22.54
CA SER A 230 -3.57 18.51 -22.09
C SER A 230 -3.20 19.90 -22.61
N VAL A 231 -1.92 20.26 -22.52
CA VAL A 231 -1.43 21.55 -23.04
C VAL A 231 -1.56 21.61 -24.57
N ALA A 232 -1.17 20.54 -25.26
CA ALA A 232 -1.27 20.48 -26.71
C ALA A 232 -2.72 20.62 -27.20
N THR A 233 -3.67 19.93 -26.57
CA THR A 233 -5.09 20.01 -26.94
C THR A 233 -5.72 21.33 -26.54
N TYR A 234 -5.25 21.97 -25.45
CA TYR A 234 -5.67 23.29 -25.04
C TYR A 234 -5.24 24.34 -26.08
N GLN A 235 -3.99 24.29 -26.54
CA GLN A 235 -3.48 25.23 -27.58
C GLN A 235 -4.21 25.10 -28.93
N LEU A 236 -4.84 23.94 -29.17
CA LEU A 236 -5.63 23.67 -30.38
C LEU A 236 -7.13 23.94 -30.19
N ASP A 237 -7.54 24.54 -29.07
CA ASP A 237 -8.95 24.71 -28.67
C ASP A 237 -9.77 23.40 -28.67
N ARG A 238 -9.12 22.27 -28.37
CA ARG A 238 -9.71 20.93 -28.43
C ARG A 238 -9.60 20.15 -27.12
N ILE A 239 -9.53 20.84 -25.98
CA ILE A 239 -9.34 20.19 -24.66
C ILE A 239 -10.39 19.10 -24.36
N LEU A 240 -11.63 19.24 -24.84
CA LEU A 240 -12.69 18.27 -24.66
C LEU A 240 -12.45 16.93 -25.38
N VAL A 241 -11.52 16.89 -26.33
CA VAL A 241 -11.11 15.63 -26.99
C VAL A 241 -10.53 14.65 -26.00
N LEU A 242 -9.84 15.15 -24.93
CA LEU A 242 -9.23 14.31 -23.89
C LEU A 242 -10.24 13.58 -23.00
N VAL A 243 -11.47 14.04 -22.95
CA VAL A 243 -12.56 13.44 -22.17
C VAL A 243 -13.75 13.04 -23.07
N GLY A 244 -13.57 13.13 -24.37
CA GLY A 244 -14.56 12.77 -25.38
C GLY A 244 -14.63 11.26 -25.67
N PRO A 245 -15.58 10.81 -26.51
CA PRO A 245 -15.81 9.39 -26.76
C PRO A 245 -14.57 8.62 -27.23
N GLY A 246 -13.74 9.24 -28.10
CA GLY A 246 -12.51 8.61 -28.60
C GLY A 246 -11.49 8.37 -27.51
N SER A 247 -11.29 9.33 -26.62
CA SER A 247 -10.34 9.18 -25.50
C SER A 247 -10.88 8.24 -24.42
N ILE A 248 -12.18 8.19 -24.22
CA ILE A 248 -12.81 7.20 -23.33
C ILE A 248 -12.50 5.78 -23.84
N GLY A 249 -12.69 5.52 -25.16
CA GLY A 249 -12.35 4.24 -25.77
C GLY A 249 -10.87 3.88 -25.61
N LEU A 250 -9.97 4.83 -25.86
CA LEU A 250 -8.53 4.65 -25.63
C LEU A 250 -8.21 4.38 -24.18
N SER A 251 -8.83 5.12 -23.27
CA SER A 251 -8.61 4.95 -21.81
C SER A 251 -9.08 3.58 -21.33
N VAL A 252 -10.23 3.10 -21.78
CA VAL A 252 -10.73 1.76 -21.48
C VAL A 252 -9.76 0.70 -21.99
N PHE A 253 -9.26 0.85 -23.21
CA PHE A 253 -8.25 -0.05 -23.78
C PHE A 253 -6.97 -0.05 -22.96
N LEU A 254 -6.42 1.11 -22.63
CA LEU A 254 -5.20 1.24 -21.81
C LEU A 254 -5.41 0.68 -20.39
N GLY A 255 -6.57 0.92 -19.81
CA GLY A 255 -6.94 0.35 -18.52
C GLY A 255 -7.02 -1.18 -18.56
N ALA A 256 -7.60 -1.74 -19.62
CA ALA A 256 -7.65 -3.19 -19.83
C ALA A 256 -6.25 -3.80 -20.00
N VAL A 257 -5.36 -3.13 -20.75
CA VAL A 257 -3.94 -3.53 -20.88
C VAL A 257 -3.25 -3.50 -19.51
N GLY A 258 -3.45 -2.45 -18.72
CA GLY A 258 -2.92 -2.35 -17.37
C GLY A 258 -3.41 -3.49 -16.47
N ALA A 259 -4.71 -3.76 -16.46
CA ALA A 259 -5.31 -4.85 -15.69
C ALA A 259 -4.80 -6.23 -16.15
N ALA A 260 -4.74 -6.48 -17.47
CA ALA A 260 -4.19 -7.72 -18.01
C ALA A 260 -2.72 -7.92 -17.60
N THR A 261 -1.92 -6.86 -17.66
CA THR A 261 -0.52 -6.89 -17.25
C THR A 261 -0.37 -7.24 -15.76
N LEU A 262 -1.22 -6.68 -14.90
CA LEU A 262 -1.24 -7.02 -13.47
C LEU A 262 -1.60 -8.49 -13.25
N LEU A 263 -2.61 -9.00 -13.95
CA LEU A 263 -3.04 -10.40 -13.84
C LEU A 263 -1.96 -11.37 -14.34
N LEU A 264 -1.31 -11.06 -15.47
CA LEU A 264 -0.24 -11.89 -16.02
C LEU A 264 1.02 -11.87 -15.16
N ARG A 265 1.28 -10.76 -14.46
CA ARG A 265 2.47 -10.58 -13.60
C ARG A 265 2.21 -10.79 -12.11
N ARG A 266 1.02 -11.25 -11.73
CA ARG A 266 0.71 -11.57 -10.33
C ARG A 266 1.77 -12.46 -9.68
N ASP A 267 2.32 -13.41 -10.44
CA ASP A 267 3.33 -14.36 -9.94
C ASP A 267 4.70 -13.69 -9.72
N VAL A 268 5.04 -12.66 -10.49
CA VAL A 268 6.26 -11.87 -10.27
C VAL A 268 6.15 -11.05 -8.99
N LEU A 269 4.98 -10.50 -8.70
CA LEU A 269 4.71 -9.83 -7.43
C LEU A 269 4.79 -10.80 -6.24
N LEU A 270 4.41 -12.07 -6.44
CA LEU A 270 4.53 -13.14 -5.45
C LEU A 270 5.96 -13.70 -5.35
N LEU A 271 6.75 -13.71 -6.44
CA LEU A 271 8.11 -14.25 -6.50
C LEU A 271 9.16 -13.29 -5.94
N ARG A 272 8.99 -11.98 -6.05
CA ARG A 272 9.89 -11.00 -5.39
C ARG A 272 9.98 -11.24 -3.88
N LEU A 273 8.99 -11.86 -3.28
CA LEU A 273 8.97 -12.27 -1.87
C LEU A 273 9.76 -13.56 -1.58
N ARG A 274 10.03 -14.41 -2.60
CA ARG A 274 10.80 -15.65 -2.41
C ARG A 274 12.31 -15.50 -2.55
N ILE A 275 12.79 -14.44 -3.22
CA ILE A 275 14.22 -14.23 -3.48
C ILE A 275 14.92 -13.59 -2.27
N PHE A 276 14.20 -12.99 -1.36
CA PHE A 276 14.71 -12.44 -0.08
C PHE A 276 14.52 -13.39 1.13
N ARG A 277 14.21 -14.64 0.88
CA ARG A 277 14.26 -15.73 1.86
C ARG A 277 15.51 -16.57 1.61
#